data_74a4885aba78d62bb0ff4ea8d509f95b
#
_entry.id   74a4885aba78d62bb0ff4ea8d509f95b
#
_cell.length_a   1.000
_cell.length_b   1.000
_cell.length_c   1.000
_cell.angle_alpha   90.00
_cell.angle_beta   90.00
_cell.angle_gamma   90.00
#
_symmetry.space_group_name_H-M   'P 1'
#
loop_
_entity.id
_entity.type
_entity.pdbx_description
1 polymer ?
#
loop_
_entity_poly.entity_id
_entity_poly.type
_entity_poly.pdbx_seq_one_letter_code
_entity_poly.pdbx_strand_id
1 'polypeptide(L)'
;MIFFAGHPLLMWVVLAGVGALVSFINSISGGGSVLSLPLLVLLGLPASEANGTNRLGIWLGSLGSSVGFWRKGMVYPAMTLRAAVPGAVGSVLGSLVGISLPEALFKPVLAAVILFVVF
;
A
#
# COMPACT_ATOMS: atom_id res chain seq x y z
N MET A 1 -21.19 -7.13 5.16
CA MET A 1 -21.08 -8.60 5.20
C MET A 1 -22.33 -9.36 4.73
N ILE A 2 -23.41 -8.68 4.44
CA ILE A 2 -24.71 -9.31 4.10
C ILE A 2 -24.71 -9.93 2.68
N PHE A 3 -23.94 -9.40 1.75
CA PHE A 3 -23.91 -9.87 0.36
C PHE A 3 -23.21 -11.22 0.14
N PHE A 4 -22.35 -11.66 1.05
CA PHE A 4 -21.53 -12.86 0.86
C PHE A 4 -21.81 -13.99 1.87
N ALA A 5 -22.81 -13.83 2.75
CA ALA A 5 -23.11 -14.78 3.82
C ALA A 5 -23.48 -16.19 3.31
N GLY A 6 -23.85 -16.32 2.04
CA GLY A 6 -24.23 -17.61 1.44
C GLY A 6 -23.17 -18.26 0.53
N HIS A 7 -22.11 -17.57 0.15
CA HIS A 7 -21.13 -18.07 -0.83
C HIS A 7 -19.69 -17.71 -0.46
N PRO A 8 -19.08 -18.42 0.51
CA PRO A 8 -17.72 -18.12 0.97
C PRO A 8 -16.68 -18.24 -0.16
N LEU A 9 -16.85 -19.19 -1.08
CA LEU A 9 -15.96 -19.34 -2.24
C LEU A 9 -15.98 -18.12 -3.16
N LEU A 10 -17.17 -17.55 -3.42
CA LEU A 10 -17.31 -16.37 -4.25
C LEU A 10 -16.61 -15.16 -3.59
N MET A 11 -16.72 -15.01 -2.29
CA MET A 11 -16.02 -13.97 -1.54
C MET A 11 -14.49 -14.09 -1.70
N TRP A 12 -13.93 -15.28 -1.56
CA TRP A 12 -12.50 -15.49 -1.72
C TRP A 12 -12.02 -15.23 -3.15
N VAL A 13 -12.80 -15.64 -4.16
CA VAL A 13 -12.50 -15.38 -5.57
C VAL A 13 -12.51 -13.88 -5.88
N VAL A 14 -13.52 -13.16 -5.41
CA VAL A 14 -13.61 -11.70 -5.57
C VAL A 14 -12.45 -10.98 -4.87
N LEU A 15 -12.16 -11.35 -3.62
CA LEU A 15 -11.04 -10.76 -2.88
C LEU A 15 -9.70 -11.04 -3.56
N ALA A 16 -9.49 -12.27 -4.04
CA ALA A 16 -8.27 -12.62 -4.77
C ALA A 16 -8.15 -11.85 -6.09
N GLY A 17 -9.22 -11.74 -6.86
CA GLY A 17 -9.24 -10.99 -8.12
C GLY A 17 -8.97 -9.50 -7.93
N VAL A 18 -9.65 -8.90 -6.96
CA VAL A 18 -9.43 -7.48 -6.62
C VAL A 18 -8.03 -7.27 -6.06
N GLY A 19 -7.55 -8.15 -5.19
CA GLY A 19 -6.19 -8.09 -4.65
C GLY A 19 -5.13 -8.17 -5.75
N ALA A 20 -5.31 -9.05 -6.74
CA ALA A 20 -4.43 -9.14 -7.90
C ALA A 20 -4.44 -7.86 -8.74
N LEU A 21 -5.61 -7.31 -9.02
CA LEU A 21 -5.77 -6.06 -9.77
C LEU A 21 -5.12 -4.87 -9.03
N VAL A 22 -5.37 -4.75 -7.73
CA VAL A 22 -4.76 -3.71 -6.88
C VAL A 22 -3.24 -3.85 -6.85
N SER A 23 -2.72 -5.07 -6.71
CA SER A 23 -1.28 -5.33 -6.72
C SER A 23 -0.65 -4.99 -8.07
N PHE A 24 -1.34 -5.29 -9.18
CA PHE A 24 -0.91 -4.93 -10.52
C PHE A 24 -0.84 -3.40 -10.71
N ILE A 25 -1.89 -2.69 -10.34
CA ILE A 25 -1.94 -1.22 -10.40
C ILE A 25 -0.85 -0.62 -9.50
N ASN A 26 -0.67 -1.17 -8.30
CA ASN A 26 0.35 -0.69 -7.37
C ASN A 26 1.78 -0.90 -7.90
N SER A 27 2.02 -1.97 -8.64
CA SER A 27 3.33 -2.25 -9.26
C SER A 27 3.69 -1.28 -10.38
N ILE A 28 2.69 -0.69 -11.05
CA ILE A 28 2.91 0.25 -12.16
C ILE A 28 2.94 1.69 -11.68
N SER A 29 2.00 2.09 -10.83
CA SER A 29 1.76 3.50 -10.46
C SER A 29 1.86 3.79 -8.97
N GLY A 30 2.01 2.78 -8.11
CA GLY A 30 2.02 2.94 -6.65
C GLY A 30 0.68 3.33 -6.02
N GLY A 31 -0.38 3.49 -6.83
CA GLY A 31 -1.69 4.01 -6.39
C GLY A 31 -2.73 2.96 -5.97
N GLY A 32 -2.34 1.69 -5.80
CA GLY A 32 -3.29 0.60 -5.52
C GLY A 32 -4.15 0.81 -4.26
N SER A 33 -3.63 1.52 -3.26
CA SER A 33 -4.36 1.80 -2.02
C SER A 33 -5.58 2.71 -2.21
N VAL A 34 -5.62 3.52 -3.26
CA VAL A 34 -6.77 4.39 -3.58
C VAL A 34 -8.01 3.55 -3.91
N LEU A 35 -7.83 2.36 -4.47
CA LEU A 35 -8.92 1.44 -4.78
C LEU A 35 -9.19 0.46 -3.63
N SER A 36 -8.15 -0.08 -3.02
CA SER A 36 -8.29 -1.14 -2.00
C SER A 36 -8.88 -0.63 -0.68
N LEU A 37 -8.53 0.57 -0.23
CA LEU A 37 -9.05 1.10 1.03
C LEU A 37 -10.58 1.33 1.01
N PRO A 38 -11.14 2.06 0.03
CA PRO A 38 -12.59 2.20 -0.07
C PRO A 38 -13.32 0.86 -0.19
N LEU A 39 -12.75 -0.08 -0.95
CA LEU A 39 -13.35 -1.40 -1.12
C LEU A 39 -13.41 -2.17 0.21
N LEU A 40 -12.31 -2.20 0.98
CA LEU A 40 -12.27 -2.87 2.28
C LEU A 40 -13.27 -2.26 3.27
N VAL A 41 -13.41 -0.93 3.27
CA VAL A 41 -14.41 -0.23 4.08
C VAL A 41 -15.83 -0.57 3.63
N LEU A 42 -16.10 -0.62 2.32
CA LEU A 42 -17.40 -1.04 1.78
C LEU A 42 -17.73 -2.50 2.11
N LEU A 43 -16.74 -3.35 2.24
CA LEU A 43 -16.89 -4.73 2.72
C LEU A 43 -17.18 -4.82 4.23
N GLY A 44 -17.21 -3.68 4.92
CA GLY A 44 -17.60 -3.58 6.32
C GLY A 44 -16.43 -3.65 7.32
N LEU A 45 -15.18 -3.52 6.85
CA LEU A 45 -14.05 -3.41 7.77
C LEU A 45 -13.98 -1.99 8.36
N PRO A 46 -13.71 -1.85 9.67
CA PRO A 46 -13.36 -0.58 10.27
C PRO A 46 -12.14 0.04 9.55
N ALA A 47 -12.11 1.35 9.42
CA ALA A 47 -11.06 2.05 8.65
C ALA A 47 -9.63 1.71 9.12
N SER A 48 -9.43 1.51 10.42
CA SER A 48 -8.14 1.10 10.99
C SER A 48 -7.72 -0.30 10.54
N GLU A 49 -8.65 -1.25 10.56
CA GLU A 49 -8.40 -2.63 10.12
C GLU A 49 -8.22 -2.71 8.59
N ALA A 50 -9.03 -1.97 7.85
CA ALA A 50 -8.90 -1.84 6.40
C ALA A 50 -7.50 -1.30 6.02
N ASN A 51 -7.00 -0.28 6.72
CA ASN A 51 -5.67 0.26 6.48
C ASN A 51 -4.55 -0.76 6.81
N GLY A 52 -4.65 -1.45 7.94
CA GLY A 52 -3.69 -2.51 8.30
C GLY A 52 -3.65 -3.65 7.28
N THR A 53 -4.81 -4.17 6.92
CA THR A 53 -4.97 -5.24 5.91
C THR A 53 -4.44 -4.81 4.55
N ASN A 54 -4.74 -3.57 4.13
CA ASN A 54 -4.25 -3.01 2.88
C ASN A 54 -2.71 -2.93 2.84
N ARG A 55 -2.07 -2.53 3.93
CA ARG A 55 -0.60 -2.46 4.02
C ARG A 55 0.06 -3.83 3.87
N LEU A 56 -0.51 -4.86 4.51
CA LEU A 56 -0.05 -6.24 4.34
C LEU A 56 -0.18 -6.71 2.89
N GLY A 57 -1.30 -6.42 2.25
CA GLY A 57 -1.52 -6.74 0.85
C GLY A 57 -0.51 -6.08 -0.09
N ILE A 58 -0.24 -4.79 0.11
CA ILE A 58 0.76 -4.03 -0.65
C ILE A 58 2.17 -4.61 -0.43
N TRP A 59 2.52 -4.95 0.81
CA TRP A 59 3.82 -5.52 1.15
C TRP A 59 4.04 -6.87 0.45
N LEU A 60 3.07 -7.78 0.55
CA LEU A 60 3.11 -9.08 -0.13
C LEU A 60 3.16 -8.93 -1.66
N GLY A 61 2.35 -8.03 -2.23
CA GLY A 61 2.36 -7.72 -3.66
C GLY A 61 3.71 -7.17 -4.13
N SER A 62 4.34 -6.30 -3.35
CA SER A 62 5.67 -5.74 -3.63
C SER A 62 6.75 -6.80 -3.57
N LEU A 63 6.69 -7.75 -2.63
CA LEU A 63 7.59 -8.90 -2.59
C LEU A 63 7.44 -9.77 -3.84
N GLY A 64 6.21 -10.09 -4.24
CA GLY A 64 5.94 -10.86 -5.45
C GLY A 64 6.47 -10.18 -6.71
N SER A 65 6.23 -8.89 -6.86
CA SER A 65 6.74 -8.08 -7.98
C SER A 65 8.26 -8.05 -7.99
N SER A 66 8.89 -7.85 -6.84
CA SER A 66 10.36 -7.82 -6.71
C SER A 66 10.99 -9.14 -7.14
N VAL A 67 10.42 -10.27 -6.73
CA VAL A 67 10.87 -11.60 -7.17
C VAL A 67 10.68 -11.78 -8.67
N GLY A 68 9.56 -11.31 -9.22
CA GLY A 68 9.27 -11.36 -10.66
C GLY A 68 10.29 -10.56 -11.48
N PHE A 69 10.60 -9.34 -11.09
CA PHE A 69 11.61 -8.50 -11.75
C PHE A 69 13.02 -9.07 -11.60
N TRP A 70 13.34 -9.62 -10.44
CA TRP A 70 14.62 -10.28 -10.20
C TRP A 70 14.84 -11.48 -11.17
N ARG A 71 13.84 -12.35 -11.29
CA ARG A 71 13.89 -13.51 -12.19
C ARG A 71 14.04 -13.12 -13.67
N LYS A 72 13.53 -11.97 -14.06
CA LYS A 72 13.65 -11.42 -15.41
C LYS A 72 14.96 -10.63 -15.65
N GLY A 73 15.85 -10.56 -14.67
CA GLY A 73 17.11 -9.81 -14.79
C GLY A 73 16.94 -8.30 -14.89
N MET A 74 15.77 -7.76 -14.51
CA MET A 74 15.48 -6.33 -14.58
C MET A 74 15.94 -5.55 -13.34
N VAL A 75 16.49 -6.24 -12.34
CA VAL A 75 16.94 -5.63 -11.08
C VAL A 75 18.44 -5.39 -11.14
N TYR A 76 18.84 -4.14 -10.95
CA TYR A 76 20.24 -3.74 -10.77
C TYR A 76 20.54 -3.65 -9.26
N PRO A 77 21.20 -4.67 -8.64
CA PRO A 77 21.32 -4.76 -7.19
C PRO A 77 21.96 -3.53 -6.54
N ALA A 78 23.00 -3.00 -7.16
CA ALA A 78 23.72 -1.82 -6.66
C ALA A 78 22.83 -0.57 -6.63
N MET A 79 22.05 -0.36 -7.68
CA MET A 79 21.13 0.78 -7.78
C MET A 79 19.95 0.62 -6.82
N THR A 80 19.40 -0.59 -6.74
CA THR A 80 18.32 -0.92 -5.81
C THR A 80 18.74 -0.68 -4.37
N LEU A 81 19.94 -1.14 -3.98
CA LEU A 81 20.43 -0.96 -2.61
C LEU A 81 20.70 0.52 -2.28
N ARG A 82 21.25 1.29 -3.23
CA ARG A 82 21.47 2.73 -3.06
C ARG A 82 20.17 3.51 -2.87
N ALA A 83 19.08 3.07 -3.47
CA ALA A 83 17.76 3.67 -3.28
C ALA A 83 17.03 3.14 -2.03
N ALA A 84 17.17 1.84 -1.74
CA ALA A 84 16.48 1.18 -0.64
C ALA A 84 16.97 1.66 0.74
N VAL A 85 18.28 1.88 0.90
CA VAL A 85 18.85 2.29 2.18
C VAL A 85 18.33 3.66 2.63
N PRO A 86 18.45 4.74 1.84
CA PRO A 86 17.91 6.04 2.23
C PRO A 86 16.37 6.01 2.31
N GLY A 87 15.69 5.23 1.47
CA GLY A 87 14.25 5.03 1.53
C GLY A 87 13.80 4.37 2.84
N ALA A 88 14.50 3.35 3.30
CA ALA A 88 14.21 2.69 4.57
C ALA A 88 14.45 3.63 5.76
N VAL A 89 15.58 4.34 5.78
CA VAL A 89 15.89 5.33 6.81
C VAL A 89 14.84 6.44 6.84
N GLY A 90 14.51 7.00 5.67
CA GLY A 90 13.48 8.04 5.55
C GLY A 90 12.09 7.57 5.99
N SER A 91 11.73 6.31 5.69
CA SER A 91 10.47 5.71 6.13
C SER A 91 10.40 5.56 7.65
N VAL A 92 11.47 5.10 8.29
CA VAL A 92 11.52 4.98 9.76
C VAL A 92 11.45 6.36 10.41
N LEU A 93 12.27 7.31 9.96
CA LEU A 93 12.24 8.69 10.49
C LEU A 93 10.89 9.37 10.26
N GLY A 94 10.32 9.23 9.05
CA GLY A 94 9.02 9.79 8.72
C GLY A 94 7.89 9.20 9.57
N SER A 95 7.93 7.90 9.87
CA SER A 95 6.93 7.26 10.72
C SER A 95 7.06 7.72 12.18
N LEU A 96 8.27 7.86 12.71
CA LEU A 96 8.52 8.35 14.06
C LEU A 96 8.04 9.81 14.23
N VAL A 97 8.34 10.66 13.25
CA VAL A 97 7.84 12.03 13.23
C VAL A 97 6.33 12.05 13.12
N GLY A 98 5.74 11.22 12.23
CA GLY A 98 4.29 11.14 12.04
C GLY A 98 3.52 10.72 13.30
N ILE A 99 4.08 9.80 14.10
CA ILE A 99 3.48 9.38 15.37
C ILE A 99 3.59 10.45 16.46
N SER A 100 4.67 11.23 16.45
CA SER A 100 4.92 12.27 17.45
C SER A 100 4.22 13.59 17.14
N LEU A 101 3.70 13.81 15.94
CA LEU A 101 3.00 15.03 15.57
C LEU A 101 1.59 15.06 16.16
N PRO A 102 1.19 16.14 16.84
CA PRO A 102 -0.21 16.34 17.23
C PRO A 102 -1.10 16.39 15.97
N GLU A 103 -2.31 15.86 16.08
CA GLU A 103 -3.25 15.75 14.97
C GLU A 103 -3.53 17.09 14.25
N ALA A 104 -3.47 18.20 15.01
CA ALA A 104 -3.62 19.54 14.48
C ALA A 104 -2.51 19.97 13.49
N LEU A 105 -1.29 19.47 13.67
CA LEU A 105 -0.15 19.78 12.79
C LEU A 105 0.01 18.75 11.67
N PHE A 106 -0.51 17.55 11.84
CA PHE A 106 -0.37 16.48 10.87
C PHE A 106 -0.98 16.84 9.49
N LYS A 107 -2.20 17.40 9.50
CA LYS A 107 -2.91 17.78 8.27
C LYS A 107 -2.19 18.87 7.45
N PRO A 108 -1.78 20.01 8.06
CA PRO A 108 -1.08 21.05 7.29
C PRO A 108 0.31 20.62 6.83
N VAL A 109 1.04 19.83 7.62
CA VAL A 109 2.35 19.29 7.21
C VAL A 109 2.18 18.34 6.03
N LEU A 110 1.20 17.44 6.07
CA LEU A 110 0.89 16.53 4.98
C LEU A 110 0.51 17.30 3.69
N ALA A 111 -0.33 18.32 3.82
CA ALA A 111 -0.71 19.16 2.69
C ALA A 111 0.49 19.91 2.09
N ALA A 112 1.38 20.46 2.92
CA ALA A 112 2.60 21.11 2.47
C ALA A 112 3.54 20.16 1.72
N VAL A 113 3.73 18.93 2.24
CA VAL A 113 4.55 17.90 1.58
C VAL A 113 3.94 17.50 0.24
N ILE A 114 2.63 17.29 0.17
CA ILE A 114 1.94 16.95 -1.09
C ILE A 114 2.12 18.08 -2.11
N LEU A 115 1.92 19.33 -1.70
CA LEU A 115 2.11 20.48 -2.59
C LEU A 115 3.56 20.57 -3.09
N PHE A 116 4.54 20.35 -2.23
CA PHE A 116 5.96 20.37 -2.60
C PHE A 116 6.35 19.26 -3.58
N VAL A 117 5.71 18.09 -3.50
CA VAL A 117 6.00 16.95 -4.39
C VAL A 117 5.29 17.09 -5.74
N VAL A 118 4.13 17.76 -5.77
CA VAL A 118 3.31 17.92 -6.99
C VAL A 118 3.79 19.10 -7.84
N PHE A 119 4.36 20.15 -7.24
CA PHE A 119 4.85 21.38 -7.92
C PHE A 119 6.36 21.50 -7.85
#